data_77886054de311c36e81e1a0cbcf7929d
#
_entry.id   77886054de311c36e81e1a0cbcf7929d
#
_cell.length_a   1.000
_cell.length_b   1.000
_cell.length_c   1.000
_cell.angle_alpha   90.00
_cell.angle_beta   90.00
_cell.angle_gamma   90.00
#
_symmetry.space_group_name_H-M   'P 1'
#
loop_
_entity.id
_entity.type
_entity.pdbx_description
1 polymer ?
#
loop_
_entity_poly.entity_id
_entity_poly.type
_entity_poly.pdbx_seq_one_letter_code
_entity_poly.pdbx_strand_id
1 'polypeptide(L)'
;MSCNCNTFGSYSTQCNETTGQCACRPNIRGSQCNRCAVGMVGFPTCVKCDCNPDGTRLVPGRIKSMCYGSAKYQCLCKSHVVGRTCDRCKHGYYNFTGNNPSGCSACRCSSRGTISGTRNCHAQNGRCNCKNHVTGAKCDRCKDGYHGMKQYDIFGCKACKCDPGGSDNKNCFKYLGNCRCVSGVEGKKCNSLSLSRPLYFPTLYQVYVELEDALLLSNLRVRVPISADDKLFPSFSGRGFAIFTAHKVLLPYFFFSY
;
A
#
# COMPACT_ATOMS: atom_id res chain seq x y z
N MET A 1 -20.14 -10.50 -67.09
CA MET A 1 -19.44 -9.78 -65.99
C MET A 1 -18.56 -10.76 -65.27
N SER A 2 -17.31 -10.44 -64.95
CA SER A 2 -16.43 -11.32 -64.16
C SER A 2 -16.77 -11.17 -62.67
N CYS A 3 -17.10 -12.33 -62.02
CA CYS A 3 -17.49 -12.38 -60.61
C CYS A 3 -16.30 -12.43 -59.73
N ASN A 4 -15.48 -11.54 -59.46
CA ASN A 4 -14.27 -11.59 -58.62
C ASN A 4 -14.54 -11.99 -57.14
N CYS A 5 -15.21 -13.13 -56.92
CA CYS A 5 -15.53 -13.62 -55.58
C CYS A 5 -14.27 -14.06 -54.82
N ASN A 6 -14.11 -13.61 -53.58
CA ASN A 6 -12.98 -13.97 -52.76
C ASN A 6 -13.04 -15.43 -52.38
N THR A 7 -12.00 -16.19 -52.68
CA THR A 7 -11.91 -17.65 -52.47
C THR A 7 -12.03 -18.09 -51.00
N PHE A 8 -11.64 -17.25 -50.06
CA PHE A 8 -11.74 -17.54 -48.63
C PHE A 8 -13.06 -17.14 -48.03
N GLY A 9 -13.66 -16.06 -48.56
CA GLY A 9 -14.87 -15.48 -48.01
C GLY A 9 -16.18 -15.90 -48.66
N SER A 10 -16.16 -16.50 -49.86
CA SER A 10 -17.33 -16.99 -50.58
C SER A 10 -17.42 -18.49 -50.61
N TYR A 11 -18.63 -19.01 -50.86
CA TYR A 11 -18.87 -20.42 -51.03
C TYR A 11 -18.47 -20.92 -52.43
N SER A 12 -18.53 -20.03 -53.44
CA SER A 12 -18.18 -20.36 -54.82
C SER A 12 -17.58 -19.14 -55.52
N THR A 13 -17.01 -19.35 -56.69
CA THR A 13 -16.51 -18.27 -57.58
C THR A 13 -17.63 -17.64 -58.43
N GLN A 14 -18.84 -18.14 -58.30
CA GLN A 14 -20.02 -17.64 -59.05
C GLN A 14 -20.72 -16.51 -58.25
N CYS A 15 -21.25 -15.52 -58.95
CA CYS A 15 -22.02 -14.47 -58.37
C CYS A 15 -23.43 -14.43 -59.00
N ASN A 16 -24.34 -13.72 -58.39
CA ASN A 16 -25.65 -13.44 -58.99
C ASN A 16 -25.48 -12.62 -60.27
N GLU A 17 -26.00 -13.05 -61.38
CA GLU A 17 -25.80 -12.47 -62.69
C GLU A 17 -26.37 -11.03 -62.79
N THR A 18 -27.43 -10.77 -62.04
CA THR A 18 -28.13 -9.44 -62.07
C THR A 18 -27.43 -8.43 -61.13
N THR A 19 -26.99 -8.88 -59.93
CA THR A 19 -26.50 -7.96 -58.89
C THR A 19 -24.96 -7.99 -58.72
N GLY A 20 -24.28 -8.99 -59.32
CA GLY A 20 -22.84 -9.23 -59.11
C GLY A 20 -22.45 -9.66 -57.70
N GLN A 21 -23.42 -9.97 -56.83
CA GLN A 21 -23.18 -10.34 -55.42
C GLN A 21 -22.74 -11.81 -55.32
N CYS A 22 -21.59 -12.06 -54.71
CA CYS A 22 -21.11 -13.37 -54.37
C CYS A 22 -21.82 -13.96 -53.13
N ALA A 23 -21.95 -15.29 -53.08
CA ALA A 23 -22.48 -15.99 -51.91
C ALA A 23 -21.46 -16.04 -50.81
N CYS A 24 -21.58 -15.11 -49.80
CA CYS A 24 -20.62 -15.00 -48.71
C CYS A 24 -20.83 -16.05 -47.61
N ARG A 25 -19.74 -16.50 -47.02
CA ARG A 25 -19.74 -17.33 -45.80
C ARG A 25 -20.26 -16.52 -44.59
N PRO A 26 -20.69 -17.18 -43.50
CA PRO A 26 -21.18 -16.51 -42.32
C PRO A 26 -20.19 -15.45 -41.81
N ASN A 27 -20.74 -14.32 -41.32
CA ASN A 27 -19.98 -13.18 -40.81
C ASN A 27 -19.09 -12.44 -41.82
N ILE A 28 -19.18 -12.77 -43.11
CA ILE A 28 -18.48 -12.12 -44.21
C ILE A 28 -19.46 -11.31 -45.06
N ARG A 29 -19.03 -10.16 -45.57
CA ARG A 29 -19.81 -9.23 -46.36
C ARG A 29 -18.98 -8.61 -47.49
N GLY A 30 -19.68 -7.81 -48.31
CA GLY A 30 -19.14 -7.17 -49.50
C GLY A 30 -19.61 -7.92 -50.76
N SER A 31 -19.67 -7.22 -51.88
CA SER A 31 -20.08 -7.85 -53.17
C SER A 31 -19.20 -9.02 -53.54
N GLN A 32 -17.92 -8.97 -53.19
CA GLN A 32 -16.93 -10.00 -53.45
C GLN A 32 -16.62 -10.85 -52.22
N CYS A 33 -17.36 -10.72 -51.09
CA CYS A 33 -17.10 -11.45 -49.84
C CYS A 33 -15.67 -11.29 -49.32
N ASN A 34 -15.13 -10.06 -49.33
CA ASN A 34 -13.74 -9.78 -49.03
C ASN A 34 -13.52 -9.02 -47.69
N ARG A 35 -14.58 -8.87 -46.86
CA ARG A 35 -14.52 -8.19 -45.55
C ARG A 35 -15.49 -8.80 -44.56
N CYS A 36 -15.17 -8.66 -43.30
CA CYS A 36 -16.03 -9.11 -42.21
C CYS A 36 -17.31 -8.24 -42.10
N ALA A 37 -18.38 -8.82 -41.56
CA ALA A 37 -19.59 -8.12 -41.16
C ALA A 37 -19.28 -7.07 -40.07
N VAL A 38 -20.20 -6.12 -39.89
CA VAL A 38 -20.06 -5.08 -38.85
C VAL A 38 -19.96 -5.73 -37.46
N GLY A 39 -19.00 -5.29 -36.66
CA GLY A 39 -18.74 -5.88 -35.36
C GLY A 39 -17.91 -7.15 -35.37
N MET A 40 -17.45 -7.60 -36.51
CA MET A 40 -16.55 -8.74 -36.70
C MET A 40 -15.21 -8.29 -37.25
N VAL A 41 -14.15 -9.03 -36.95
CA VAL A 41 -12.76 -8.74 -37.36
C VAL A 41 -12.02 -10.01 -37.69
N GLY A 42 -10.93 -9.86 -38.44
CA GLY A 42 -10.03 -10.98 -38.73
C GLY A 42 -10.46 -11.82 -39.92
N PHE A 43 -10.69 -11.16 -41.06
CA PHE A 43 -10.87 -11.88 -42.32
C PHE A 43 -9.73 -12.85 -42.56
N PRO A 44 -10.02 -14.10 -42.99
CA PRO A 44 -11.31 -14.64 -43.37
C PRO A 44 -12.15 -15.27 -42.23
N THR A 45 -11.62 -15.44 -41.02
CA THR A 45 -12.32 -16.14 -39.92
C THR A 45 -13.43 -15.33 -39.27
N CYS A 46 -13.40 -13.99 -39.38
CA CYS A 46 -14.39 -13.04 -38.91
C CYS A 46 -15.00 -13.34 -37.53
N VAL A 47 -14.20 -13.13 -36.48
CA VAL A 47 -14.60 -13.34 -35.09
C VAL A 47 -15.23 -12.07 -34.50
N LYS A 48 -16.13 -12.24 -33.51
CA LYS A 48 -16.80 -11.14 -32.83
C LYS A 48 -15.82 -10.24 -32.09
N CYS A 49 -16.08 -8.95 -32.18
CA CYS A 49 -15.31 -7.91 -31.49
C CYS A 49 -15.96 -7.58 -30.13
N ASP A 50 -15.46 -8.15 -29.05
CA ASP A 50 -16.00 -7.99 -27.69
C ASP A 50 -15.28 -6.88 -26.91
N CYS A 51 -15.14 -5.69 -27.51
CA CYS A 51 -14.56 -4.55 -26.79
C CYS A 51 -15.46 -4.08 -25.66
N ASN A 52 -14.86 -3.91 -24.48
CA ASN A 52 -15.57 -3.34 -23.32
C ASN A 52 -15.91 -1.86 -23.60
N PRO A 53 -17.19 -1.48 -23.58
CA PRO A 53 -17.62 -0.11 -23.90
C PRO A 53 -17.07 0.93 -22.94
N ASP A 54 -16.84 0.57 -21.67
CA ASP A 54 -16.31 1.45 -20.63
C ASP A 54 -14.82 1.74 -20.80
N GLY A 55 -14.09 0.80 -21.36
CA GLY A 55 -12.65 0.91 -21.56
C GLY A 55 -12.23 1.39 -22.93
N THR A 56 -13.15 1.43 -23.90
CA THR A 56 -12.86 1.76 -25.29
C THR A 56 -12.99 3.26 -25.54
N ARG A 57 -12.10 3.84 -26.37
CA ARG A 57 -12.17 5.25 -26.78
C ARG A 57 -13.36 5.47 -27.73
N LEU A 58 -14.04 6.59 -27.53
CA LEU A 58 -14.99 7.10 -28.50
C LEU A 58 -14.22 7.68 -29.70
N VAL A 59 -14.50 7.15 -30.89
CA VAL A 59 -14.04 7.74 -32.13
C VAL A 59 -15.28 8.32 -32.83
N PRO A 60 -15.29 9.59 -33.17
CA PRO A 60 -16.43 10.20 -33.89
C PRO A 60 -16.80 9.38 -35.15
N GLY A 61 -18.09 9.10 -35.31
CA GLY A 61 -18.59 8.30 -36.45
C GLY A 61 -18.38 6.77 -36.34
N ARG A 62 -17.90 6.23 -35.18
CA ARG A 62 -17.73 4.80 -34.97
C ARG A 62 -18.45 4.31 -33.72
N ILE A 63 -18.93 3.05 -33.78
CA ILE A 63 -19.54 2.39 -32.63
C ILE A 63 -18.44 2.04 -31.59
N LYS A 64 -18.70 2.31 -30.30
CA LYS A 64 -17.78 2.07 -29.19
C LYS A 64 -17.13 0.69 -29.17
N SER A 65 -17.79 -0.34 -29.68
CA SER A 65 -17.38 -1.72 -29.64
C SER A 65 -16.55 -2.19 -30.83
N MET A 66 -16.15 -1.29 -31.74
CA MET A 66 -15.40 -1.70 -32.93
C MET A 66 -13.93 -1.94 -32.65
N CYS A 67 -13.47 -3.12 -33.02
CA CYS A 67 -12.04 -3.43 -33.09
C CYS A 67 -11.38 -2.68 -34.26
N TYR A 68 -10.12 -2.36 -34.08
CA TYR A 68 -9.32 -1.72 -35.12
C TYR A 68 -8.22 -2.67 -35.61
N GLY A 69 -8.04 -2.75 -36.90
CA GLY A 69 -6.95 -3.50 -37.55
C GLY A 69 -7.28 -4.93 -37.97
N SER A 70 -6.78 -5.30 -39.14
CA SER A 70 -7.01 -6.59 -39.78
C SER A 70 -6.23 -7.77 -39.17
N ALA A 71 -5.16 -7.51 -38.42
CA ALA A 71 -4.22 -8.56 -38.03
C ALA A 71 -4.16 -8.90 -36.53
N LYS A 72 -4.65 -8.06 -35.61
CA LYS A 72 -4.48 -8.28 -34.16
C LYS A 72 -5.72 -8.05 -33.30
N TYR A 73 -6.93 -8.08 -33.81
CA TYR A 73 -8.19 -8.03 -33.04
C TYR A 73 -8.14 -7.17 -31.77
N GLN A 74 -7.52 -6.01 -31.82
CA GLN A 74 -7.30 -5.19 -30.66
C GLN A 74 -8.29 -4.04 -30.60
N CYS A 75 -8.90 -3.88 -29.44
CA CYS A 75 -9.77 -2.73 -29.17
C CYS A 75 -8.94 -1.46 -29.00
N LEU A 76 -9.52 -0.31 -29.38
CA LEU A 76 -8.90 1.00 -29.16
C LEU A 76 -9.16 1.44 -27.72
N CYS A 77 -8.29 1.09 -26.81
CA CYS A 77 -8.46 1.38 -25.39
C CYS A 77 -8.27 2.85 -25.05
N LYS A 78 -8.95 3.30 -23.97
CA LYS A 78 -8.68 4.57 -23.32
C LYS A 78 -7.21 4.60 -22.82
N SER A 79 -6.68 5.79 -22.54
CA SER A 79 -5.25 6.01 -22.27
C SER A 79 -4.68 5.18 -21.12
N HIS A 80 -5.46 4.92 -20.06
CA HIS A 80 -5.03 4.18 -18.88
C HIS A 80 -5.60 2.77 -18.79
N VAL A 81 -6.13 2.25 -19.90
CA VAL A 81 -6.74 0.93 -20.00
C VAL A 81 -5.90 0.02 -20.88
N VAL A 82 -5.89 -1.27 -20.58
CA VAL A 82 -5.24 -2.35 -21.34
C VAL A 82 -6.15 -3.57 -21.42
N GLY A 83 -5.64 -4.60 -22.07
CA GLY A 83 -6.35 -5.82 -22.38
C GLY A 83 -6.80 -5.84 -23.83
N ARG A 84 -6.98 -7.04 -24.37
CA ARG A 84 -7.45 -7.23 -25.75
C ARG A 84 -8.82 -6.57 -25.94
N THR A 85 -9.64 -6.63 -24.91
CA THR A 85 -11.01 -6.10 -24.86
C THR A 85 -11.13 -4.77 -24.14
N CYS A 86 -10.03 -4.13 -23.71
CA CYS A 86 -10.02 -2.90 -22.91
C CYS A 86 -10.78 -3.06 -21.59
N ASP A 87 -10.51 -4.08 -20.84
CA ASP A 87 -11.27 -4.52 -19.65
C ASP A 87 -10.58 -4.30 -18.32
N ARG A 88 -9.35 -3.77 -18.30
CA ARG A 88 -8.56 -3.59 -17.08
C ARG A 88 -7.65 -2.38 -17.14
N CYS A 89 -7.31 -1.86 -15.96
CA CYS A 89 -6.38 -0.76 -15.81
C CYS A 89 -4.94 -1.17 -16.18
N LYS A 90 -4.19 -0.22 -16.74
CA LYS A 90 -2.72 -0.32 -16.84
C LYS A 90 -2.10 -0.42 -15.47
N HIS A 91 -0.89 -0.99 -15.42
CA HIS A 91 -0.06 -0.98 -14.22
C HIS A 91 0.14 0.45 -13.70
N GLY A 92 -0.02 0.67 -12.39
CA GLY A 92 0.01 2.01 -11.80
C GLY A 92 -1.31 2.79 -11.87
N TYR A 93 -2.40 2.15 -12.30
CA TYR A 93 -3.74 2.73 -12.35
C TYR A 93 -4.77 1.82 -11.68
N TYR A 94 -5.88 2.41 -11.21
CA TYR A 94 -6.95 1.73 -10.50
C TYR A 94 -8.33 2.32 -10.85
N ASN A 95 -9.39 1.73 -10.30
CA ASN A 95 -10.78 2.19 -10.44
C ASN A 95 -11.22 2.31 -11.90
N PHE A 96 -11.30 1.16 -12.58
CA PHE A 96 -11.82 1.07 -13.93
C PHE A 96 -13.29 1.52 -14.00
N THR A 97 -13.58 2.54 -14.80
CA THR A 97 -14.95 3.05 -14.96
C THR A 97 -15.16 3.75 -16.30
N GLY A 98 -16.35 3.59 -16.87
CA GLY A 98 -16.76 4.23 -18.12
C GLY A 98 -16.81 5.75 -18.04
N ASN A 99 -17.16 6.31 -16.87
CA ASN A 99 -17.27 7.74 -16.63
C ASN A 99 -15.92 8.48 -16.64
N ASN A 100 -14.81 7.76 -16.42
CA ASN A 100 -13.49 8.36 -16.51
C ASN A 100 -13.05 8.44 -17.98
N PRO A 101 -12.73 9.64 -18.53
CA PRO A 101 -12.26 9.78 -19.91
C PRO A 101 -11.02 8.96 -20.23
N SER A 102 -10.13 8.76 -19.26
CA SER A 102 -8.94 7.93 -19.37
C SER A 102 -9.18 6.47 -18.99
N GLY A 103 -10.35 6.11 -18.47
CA GLY A 103 -10.76 4.78 -18.05
C GLY A 103 -10.36 4.39 -16.63
N CYS A 104 -9.18 4.79 -16.17
CA CYS A 104 -8.65 4.48 -14.84
C CYS A 104 -7.96 5.70 -14.23
N SER A 105 -7.94 5.76 -12.90
CA SER A 105 -7.26 6.78 -12.11
C SER A 105 -5.83 6.37 -11.77
N ALA A 106 -4.90 7.32 -11.71
CA ALA A 106 -3.51 7.02 -11.37
C ALA A 106 -3.33 6.69 -9.89
N CYS A 107 -2.56 5.64 -9.59
CA CYS A 107 -2.07 5.37 -8.24
C CYS A 107 -1.12 6.50 -7.79
N ARG A 108 -1.33 7.05 -6.60
CA ARG A 108 -0.50 8.12 -6.04
C ARG A 108 0.36 7.63 -4.88
N CYS A 109 0.93 6.44 -5.01
CA CYS A 109 1.75 5.83 -3.98
C CYS A 109 3.14 6.46 -3.89
N SER A 110 3.60 6.69 -2.66
CA SER A 110 4.96 7.17 -2.39
C SER A 110 5.97 6.06 -2.67
N SER A 111 6.93 6.29 -3.56
CA SER A 111 8.00 5.34 -3.84
C SER A 111 8.92 5.07 -2.64
N ARG A 112 8.97 5.99 -1.67
CA ARG A 112 9.77 5.83 -0.45
C ARG A 112 9.12 4.86 0.53
N GLY A 113 7.79 4.91 0.62
CA GLY A 113 7.04 4.17 1.64
C GLY A 113 6.38 2.90 1.16
N THR A 114 6.37 2.61 -0.14
CA THR A 114 5.81 1.37 -0.71
C THR A 114 6.83 0.25 -0.75
N ILE A 115 6.35 -0.98 -0.62
CA ILE A 115 7.15 -2.19 -0.83
C ILE A 115 7.66 -2.17 -2.27
N SER A 116 8.94 -2.50 -2.47
CA SER A 116 9.63 -2.49 -3.77
C SER A 116 9.70 -1.13 -4.50
N GLY A 117 9.38 -0.02 -3.83
CA GLY A 117 9.43 1.33 -4.41
C GLY A 117 8.48 1.55 -5.60
N THR A 118 7.54 0.65 -5.82
CA THR A 118 6.59 0.72 -6.93
C THR A 118 5.47 1.71 -6.65
N ARG A 119 4.98 2.36 -7.69
CA ARG A 119 3.81 3.24 -7.60
C ARG A 119 2.49 2.49 -7.79
N ASN A 120 2.51 1.16 -7.67
CA ASN A 120 1.33 0.34 -7.84
C ASN A 120 0.43 0.40 -6.63
N CYS A 121 -0.85 0.28 -6.89
CA CYS A 121 -1.88 0.21 -5.89
C CYS A 121 -2.86 -0.92 -6.21
N HIS A 122 -3.73 -1.22 -5.29
CA HIS A 122 -4.80 -2.19 -5.48
C HIS A 122 -5.77 -1.70 -6.56
N ALA A 123 -6.06 -2.54 -7.55
CA ALA A 123 -6.76 -2.19 -8.77
C ALA A 123 -8.19 -1.62 -8.56
N GLN A 124 -8.87 -1.99 -7.49
CA GLN A 124 -10.22 -1.54 -7.22
C GLN A 124 -10.28 -0.26 -6.38
N ASN A 125 -9.51 -0.19 -5.28
CA ASN A 125 -9.66 0.87 -4.27
C ASN A 125 -8.47 1.84 -4.20
N GLY A 126 -7.41 1.62 -4.99
CA GLY A 126 -6.26 2.51 -5.04
C GLY A 126 -5.36 2.49 -3.80
N ARG A 127 -5.54 1.55 -2.86
CA ARG A 127 -4.70 1.43 -1.66
C ARG A 127 -3.30 1.02 -2.02
N CYS A 128 -2.33 1.75 -1.49
CA CYS A 128 -0.93 1.44 -1.67
C CYS A 128 -0.47 0.35 -0.70
N ASN A 129 0.49 -0.47 -1.11
CA ASN A 129 1.08 -1.51 -0.28
C ASN A 129 2.28 -0.92 0.48
N CYS A 130 2.05 -0.52 1.73
CA CYS A 130 3.05 0.19 2.53
C CYS A 130 4.06 -0.76 3.17
N LYS A 131 5.30 -0.27 3.35
CA LYS A 131 6.31 -0.91 4.19
C LYS A 131 5.84 -0.97 5.65
N ASN A 132 6.45 -1.85 6.45
CA ASN A 132 5.96 -2.17 7.80
C ASN A 132 5.83 -0.96 8.74
N HIS A 133 6.78 -0.02 8.71
CA HIS A 133 6.78 1.14 9.60
C HIS A 133 6.17 2.40 8.95
N VAL A 134 5.47 2.22 7.83
CA VAL A 134 4.84 3.30 7.05
C VAL A 134 3.33 3.19 7.12
N THR A 135 2.64 4.32 7.04
CA THR A 135 1.19 4.44 7.06
C THR A 135 0.69 5.53 6.09
N GLY A 136 -0.60 5.70 6.02
CA GLY A 136 -1.29 6.60 5.10
C GLY A 136 -1.73 5.89 3.81
N ALA A 137 -2.80 6.38 3.20
CA ALA A 137 -3.35 5.80 1.95
C ALA A 137 -2.32 5.78 0.80
N LYS A 138 -1.36 6.72 0.83
CA LYS A 138 -0.27 6.84 -0.16
C LYS A 138 1.06 6.27 0.32
N CYS A 139 1.12 5.69 1.51
CA CYS A 139 2.38 5.28 2.15
C CYS A 139 3.38 6.44 2.29
N ASP A 140 2.93 7.59 2.71
CA ASP A 140 3.67 8.85 2.74
C ASP A 140 4.03 9.34 4.15
N ARG A 141 3.67 8.57 5.19
CA ARG A 141 3.91 8.92 6.60
C ARG A 141 4.50 7.76 7.37
N CYS A 142 5.40 8.04 8.30
CA CYS A 142 5.83 7.04 9.28
C CYS A 142 4.71 6.75 10.29
N LYS A 143 4.60 5.51 10.74
CA LYS A 143 3.76 5.13 11.88
C LYS A 143 4.22 5.87 13.14
N ASP A 144 3.39 5.87 14.17
CA ASP A 144 3.75 6.43 15.47
C ASP A 144 4.90 5.62 16.10
N GLY A 145 5.82 6.33 16.74
CA GLY A 145 7.06 5.75 17.22
C GLY A 145 8.16 5.57 16.15
N TYR A 146 7.93 6.06 14.92
CA TYR A 146 8.89 5.96 13.81
C TYR A 146 9.10 7.28 13.09
N HIS A 147 10.30 7.46 12.48
CA HIS A 147 10.72 8.67 11.78
C HIS A 147 11.62 8.40 10.57
N GLY A 148 11.94 9.44 9.80
CA GLY A 148 13.03 9.44 8.81
C GLY A 148 12.81 8.47 7.66
N MET A 149 11.67 8.55 6.97
CA MET A 149 11.34 7.69 5.83
C MET A 149 12.43 7.72 4.75
N LYS A 150 12.95 6.54 4.39
CA LYS A 150 13.94 6.35 3.34
C LYS A 150 13.51 5.29 2.33
N GLN A 151 13.81 5.55 1.05
CA GLN A 151 13.46 4.65 -0.04
C GLN A 151 14.13 3.27 0.08
N TYR A 152 15.38 3.25 0.49
CA TYR A 152 16.19 2.02 0.56
C TYR A 152 16.07 1.28 1.89
N ASP A 153 15.36 1.84 2.87
CA ASP A 153 15.05 1.14 4.10
C ASP A 153 13.89 0.17 3.86
N ILE A 154 14.10 -1.12 4.13
CA ILE A 154 13.09 -2.18 3.89
C ILE A 154 11.84 -1.98 4.74
N PHE A 155 11.96 -1.43 5.93
CA PHE A 155 10.85 -1.09 6.82
C PHE A 155 10.28 0.31 6.56
N GLY A 156 11.00 1.16 5.80
CA GLY A 156 10.63 2.50 5.39
C GLY A 156 11.00 3.59 6.38
N CYS A 157 10.74 3.40 7.67
CA CYS A 157 11.01 4.36 8.74
C CYS A 157 11.76 3.69 9.89
N LYS A 158 12.62 4.45 10.58
CA LYS A 158 13.39 4.02 11.75
C LYS A 158 12.63 4.26 13.04
N ALA A 159 12.78 3.39 14.03
CA ALA A 159 12.21 3.59 15.36
C ALA A 159 12.78 4.84 16.03
N CYS A 160 11.94 5.59 16.73
CA CYS A 160 12.33 6.78 17.50
C CYS A 160 13.30 6.43 18.63
N LYS A 161 13.07 5.30 19.32
CA LYS A 161 13.83 4.86 20.48
C LYS A 161 13.93 5.96 21.55
N CYS A 162 12.82 6.64 21.84
CA CYS A 162 12.72 7.62 22.91
C CYS A 162 12.85 6.89 24.25
N ASP A 163 13.62 7.49 25.17
CA ASP A 163 13.74 6.97 26.53
C ASP A 163 12.38 7.02 27.24
N PRO A 164 11.87 5.91 27.78
CA PRO A 164 10.55 5.86 28.39
C PRO A 164 10.38 6.80 29.59
N GLY A 165 11.45 6.98 30.38
CA GLY A 165 11.41 7.82 31.55
C GLY A 165 11.74 9.29 31.26
N GLY A 166 12.50 9.55 30.20
CA GLY A 166 12.94 10.90 29.82
C GLY A 166 12.09 11.61 28.79
N SER A 167 11.14 10.92 28.16
CA SER A 167 10.31 11.51 27.11
C SER A 167 8.82 11.46 27.46
N ASP A 168 8.06 12.45 26.95
CA ASP A 168 6.61 12.54 27.13
C ASP A 168 5.87 11.31 26.59
N ASN A 169 6.37 10.74 25.51
CA ASN A 169 5.80 9.56 24.86
C ASN A 169 6.80 8.94 23.86
N LYS A 170 6.45 7.80 23.28
CA LYS A 170 7.26 7.07 22.30
C LYS A 170 7.44 7.76 20.94
N ASN A 171 6.78 8.88 20.69
CA ASN A 171 6.82 9.55 19.40
C ASN A 171 7.97 10.58 19.35
N CYS A 172 8.53 10.75 18.18
CA CYS A 172 9.55 11.74 17.88
C CYS A 172 9.18 12.57 16.66
N PHE A 173 9.92 13.63 16.41
CA PHE A 173 9.74 14.44 15.20
C PHE A 173 9.99 13.59 13.94
N LYS A 174 9.00 13.53 13.07
CA LYS A 174 8.94 12.60 11.93
C LYS A 174 10.14 12.68 10.97
N TYR A 175 10.82 13.81 10.90
CA TYR A 175 11.99 14.01 10.02
C TYR A 175 13.31 13.80 10.75
N LEU A 176 13.48 14.44 11.90
CA LEU A 176 14.74 14.50 12.64
C LEU A 176 14.91 13.33 13.62
N GLY A 177 13.80 12.77 14.09
CA GLY A 177 13.80 11.68 15.06
C GLY A 177 14.16 12.13 16.48
N ASN A 178 14.06 13.45 16.78
CA ASN A 178 14.23 13.97 18.13
C ASN A 178 12.98 13.69 18.96
N CYS A 179 13.15 13.16 20.14
CA CYS A 179 12.07 12.94 21.10
C CYS A 179 11.70 14.24 21.81
N ARG A 180 10.50 14.30 22.38
CA ARG A 180 10.10 15.38 23.29
C ARG A 180 10.50 14.98 24.69
N CYS A 181 11.42 15.73 25.29
CA CYS A 181 11.92 15.43 26.61
C CYS A 181 11.07 16.10 27.69
N VAL A 182 10.93 15.40 28.83
CA VAL A 182 10.37 15.98 30.03
C VAL A 182 11.33 17.02 30.62
N SER A 183 10.82 17.88 31.53
CA SER A 183 11.63 18.93 32.15
C SER A 183 12.84 18.36 32.89
N GLY A 184 14.03 18.91 32.64
CA GLY A 184 15.28 18.45 33.25
C GLY A 184 15.99 17.32 32.48
N VAL A 185 15.44 16.90 31.33
CA VAL A 185 16.06 15.88 30.48
C VAL A 185 16.36 16.45 29.11
N GLU A 186 17.46 16.04 28.52
CA GLU A 186 17.91 16.48 27.20
C GLU A 186 18.49 15.32 26.37
N GLY A 187 18.94 15.68 25.17
CA GLY A 187 19.44 14.73 24.21
C GLY A 187 18.39 14.32 23.19
N LYS A 188 18.84 13.78 22.07
CA LYS A 188 17.97 13.41 20.95
C LYS A 188 16.91 12.37 21.32
N LYS A 189 17.22 11.52 22.30
CA LYS A 189 16.36 10.45 22.78
C LYS A 189 15.84 10.67 24.20
N CYS A 190 16.12 11.84 24.77
CA CYS A 190 15.78 12.17 26.14
C CYS A 190 16.42 11.22 27.16
N ASN A 191 17.65 10.87 26.97
CA ASN A 191 18.42 9.94 27.79
C ASN A 191 19.60 10.58 28.52
N SER A 192 19.66 11.90 28.57
CA SER A 192 20.71 12.68 29.24
C SER A 192 20.09 13.68 30.22
N LEU A 193 20.73 13.92 31.34
CA LEU A 193 20.33 14.94 32.30
C LEU A 193 20.74 16.32 31.81
N SER A 194 19.85 17.30 31.96
CA SER A 194 20.18 18.71 31.72
C SER A 194 21.03 19.26 32.87
N LEU A 195 22.14 19.90 32.53
CA LEU A 195 23.04 20.55 33.53
C LEU A 195 22.34 21.60 34.38
N SER A 196 21.23 22.16 33.91
CA SER A 196 20.46 23.18 34.60
C SER A 196 19.49 22.64 35.66
N ARG A 197 19.19 21.34 35.66
CA ARG A 197 18.30 20.70 36.65
C ARG A 197 18.76 19.24 36.91
N PRO A 198 19.63 19.04 37.92
CA PRO A 198 20.29 17.74 38.14
C PRO A 198 19.41 16.63 38.74
N LEU A 199 18.14 16.89 39.03
CA LEU A 199 17.23 15.93 39.64
C LEU A 199 16.19 15.46 38.61
N TYR A 200 16.57 14.52 37.80
CA TYR A 200 15.65 13.73 37.00
C TYR A 200 15.41 12.37 37.69
N PHE A 201 14.16 12.14 38.04
CA PHE A 201 13.69 10.81 38.40
C PHE A 201 12.97 10.25 37.18
N PRO A 202 13.50 9.22 36.50
CA PRO A 202 12.74 8.56 35.47
C PRO A 202 11.43 8.09 36.10
N THR A 203 10.31 8.47 35.53
CA THR A 203 9.04 7.90 35.89
C THR A 203 9.10 6.45 35.38
N LEU A 204 9.51 5.56 36.25
CA LEU A 204 9.57 4.12 35.98
C LEU A 204 8.13 3.63 35.81
N TYR A 205 7.55 3.84 34.65
CA TYR A 205 6.41 3.04 34.23
C TYR A 205 6.95 1.66 33.95
N GLN A 206 6.86 0.77 34.98
CA GLN A 206 7.10 -0.67 34.87
C GLN A 206 8.58 -1.09 34.72
N VAL A 207 9.43 -0.78 35.65
CA VAL A 207 10.55 -1.67 36.01
C VAL A 207 10.08 -2.50 37.19
N TYR A 208 9.71 -3.72 36.95
CA TYR A 208 9.51 -4.71 38.00
C TYR A 208 10.89 -5.12 38.48
N VAL A 209 11.28 -4.70 39.67
CA VAL A 209 12.44 -5.23 40.36
C VAL A 209 11.91 -6.31 41.28
N GLU A 210 12.21 -7.55 41.01
CA GLU A 210 11.92 -8.65 41.93
C GLU A 210 12.78 -8.46 43.19
N LEU A 211 12.13 -8.33 44.33
CA LEU A 211 12.79 -8.05 45.60
C LEU A 211 13.63 -9.23 46.14
N GLU A 212 13.49 -10.38 45.52
CA GLU A 212 14.24 -11.58 45.86
C GLU A 212 15.73 -11.41 45.60
N ASP A 213 16.12 -10.55 44.67
CA ASP A 213 17.50 -10.25 44.30
C ASP A 213 18.02 -8.93 44.89
N ALA A 214 17.20 -8.20 45.65
CA ALA A 214 17.61 -6.94 46.26
C ALA A 214 18.37 -7.17 47.56
N LEU A 215 19.64 -6.79 47.58
CA LEU A 215 20.42 -6.73 48.83
C LEU A 215 19.78 -5.75 49.80
N LEU A 216 19.31 -6.24 50.94
CA LEU A 216 18.74 -5.46 52.03
C LEU A 216 19.83 -4.59 52.68
N LEU A 217 19.92 -3.35 52.29
CA LEU A 217 20.66 -2.35 53.04
C LEU A 217 19.82 -1.90 54.24
N SER A 218 20.48 -1.64 55.35
CA SER A 218 19.97 -1.49 56.71
C SER A 218 18.84 -0.48 56.98
N ASN A 219 18.26 0.12 55.97
CA ASN A 219 17.15 1.11 56.07
C ASN A 219 16.00 0.85 55.10
N LEU A 220 15.90 -0.34 54.55
CA LEU A 220 14.82 -0.72 53.65
C LEU A 220 13.65 -1.29 54.46
N ARG A 221 12.48 -0.68 54.40
CA ARG A 221 11.24 -1.28 54.93
C ARG A 221 10.54 -2.05 53.84
N VAL A 222 10.54 -3.37 54.00
CA VAL A 222 9.74 -4.26 53.13
C VAL A 222 8.33 -4.33 53.70
N ARG A 223 7.34 -3.97 52.87
CA ARG A 223 5.93 -4.21 53.20
C ARG A 223 5.44 -5.43 52.46
N VAL A 224 4.73 -6.27 53.17
CA VAL A 224 3.99 -7.38 52.56
C VAL A 224 2.72 -6.82 51.92
N PRO A 225 2.41 -7.13 50.68
CA PRO A 225 1.22 -6.64 50.04
C PRO A 225 -0.04 -7.13 50.74
N ILE A 226 -1.02 -6.25 50.88
CA ILE A 226 -2.34 -6.59 51.37
C ILE A 226 -3.12 -7.12 50.15
N SER A 227 -3.83 -8.20 50.30
CA SER A 227 -4.51 -8.96 49.23
C SER A 227 -5.44 -8.23 48.26
N ALA A 228 -5.74 -6.96 48.50
CA ALA A 228 -6.56 -6.14 47.62
C ALA A 228 -5.84 -5.65 46.35
N ASP A 229 -4.51 -5.65 46.32
CA ASP A 229 -3.71 -5.09 45.22
C ASP A 229 -3.25 -6.15 44.20
N ASP A 230 -3.48 -7.45 44.48
CA ASP A 230 -3.11 -8.56 43.59
C ASP A 230 -3.80 -8.49 42.21
N LYS A 231 -4.88 -7.73 42.09
CA LYS A 231 -5.57 -7.53 40.81
C LYS A 231 -4.96 -6.45 39.93
N LEU A 232 -4.18 -5.55 40.49
CA LEU A 232 -3.55 -4.44 39.76
C LEU A 232 -2.20 -4.85 39.13
N PHE A 233 -1.56 -5.90 39.65
CA PHE A 233 -0.24 -6.36 39.21
C PHE A 233 -0.20 -7.89 39.03
N PRO A 234 -0.91 -8.44 38.04
CA PRO A 234 -1.06 -9.90 37.86
C PRO A 234 0.24 -10.65 37.52
N SER A 235 1.34 -9.93 37.29
CA SER A 235 2.67 -10.51 36.99
C SER A 235 3.66 -10.38 38.15
N PHE A 236 3.20 -9.97 39.33
CA PHE A 236 4.06 -9.85 40.51
C PHE A 236 4.27 -11.23 41.14
N SER A 237 5.53 -11.73 41.10
CA SER A 237 5.89 -13.07 41.61
C SER A 237 6.31 -13.07 43.06
N GLY A 238 6.60 -11.93 43.65
CA GLY A 238 7.10 -11.76 45.01
C GLY A 238 6.04 -11.40 46.06
N ARG A 239 6.31 -11.67 47.32
CA ARG A 239 5.40 -11.39 48.46
C ARG A 239 5.58 -10.02 49.11
N GLY A 240 6.24 -9.07 48.46
CA GLY A 240 6.44 -7.75 49.03
C GLY A 240 6.92 -6.70 48.07
N PHE A 241 6.82 -5.44 48.47
CA PHE A 241 7.39 -4.30 47.74
C PHE A 241 8.23 -3.44 48.68
N ALA A 242 9.27 -2.81 48.16
CA ALA A 242 10.11 -1.90 48.91
C ALA A 242 9.66 -0.46 48.71
N ILE A 243 9.48 0.29 49.78
CA ILE A 243 9.24 1.73 49.73
C ILE A 243 10.56 2.44 50.05
N PHE A 244 11.07 3.15 49.07
CA PHE A 244 12.21 4.03 49.23
C PHE A 244 11.74 5.39 49.68
N THR A 245 12.05 5.82 50.91
CA THR A 245 11.80 7.18 51.35
C THR A 245 12.90 8.09 50.82
N ALA A 246 12.50 9.19 50.18
CA ALA A 246 13.31 10.03 49.30
C ALA A 246 14.53 10.72 49.91
N HIS A 247 14.82 10.56 51.20
CA HIS A 247 15.87 11.34 51.88
C HIS A 247 17.25 10.69 51.91
N LYS A 248 17.46 9.46 51.46
CA LYS A 248 18.79 8.81 51.45
C LYS A 248 18.94 7.73 50.37
N VAL A 249 18.53 7.94 49.12
CA VAL A 249 18.95 7.04 48.04
C VAL A 249 20.10 7.69 47.30
N LEU A 250 21.28 7.60 47.85
CA LEU A 250 22.48 7.51 47.04
C LEU A 250 22.40 6.15 46.33
N LEU A 251 22.06 6.13 45.07
CA LEU A 251 22.19 4.98 44.19
C LEU A 251 23.61 4.99 43.58
N PRO A 252 24.61 4.37 44.17
CA PRO A 252 25.79 3.99 43.43
C PRO A 252 25.58 2.55 42.94
N TYR A 253 25.59 2.39 41.63
CA TYR A 253 25.79 1.11 40.97
C TYR A 253 24.59 0.13 40.95
N PHE A 254 23.60 0.39 40.08
CA PHE A 254 22.93 -0.69 39.43
C PHE A 254 23.63 -0.98 38.10
N PHE A 255 24.44 -2.00 38.05
CA PHE A 255 24.88 -2.61 36.82
C PHE A 255 23.74 -3.46 36.29
N PHE A 256 23.10 -3.04 35.20
CA PHE A 256 22.26 -3.91 34.43
C PHE A 256 23.17 -4.71 33.50
N SER A 257 23.31 -6.01 33.73
CA SER A 257 23.76 -6.95 32.72
C SER A 257 22.53 -7.31 31.86
N TYR A 258 22.71 -7.17 30.56
CA TYR A 258 21.72 -7.56 29.53
C TYR A 258 21.69 -9.07 29.39
#